data_a342219dbad5baa936c3ecc70dbf9450
#
_entry.id   a342219dbad5baa936c3ecc70dbf9450
#
_cell.length_a   1.000
_cell.length_b   1.000
_cell.length_c   1.000
_cell.angle_alpha   90.00
_cell.angle_beta   90.00
_cell.angle_gamma   90.00
#
_symmetry.space_group_name_H-M   'P 1'
#
loop_
_entity.id
_entity.type
_entity.pdbx_description
1 polymer ?
#
loop_
_entity_poly.entity_id
_entity_poly.type
_entity_poly.pdbx_seq_one_letter_code
_entity_poly.pdbx_strand_id
1 'polypeptide(L)'
;DITGKNTIEINKAGIARTFQNIRLFKQLSVLDNVKVGLHNKHHYSTLSGVLRLPGYRKVEKEMDEQAMELLKVFNLKDVAHVAASNLPYGQQRRLEIARAMATEPKLLLLDEPAAGMNPNETGELMDMIRFVREKFHMTILLIEHDMKLVSGICEKLTVLNFGEVLCEGKTSDVLNDPQAVTAY
;
A
#
# COMPACT_ATOMS: atom_id res chain seq x y z
N ASP A 1 -11.67 -11.77 -14.18
CA ASP A 1 -10.63 -11.62 -15.18
C ASP A 1 -10.31 -10.15 -15.41
N ILE A 2 -9.01 -9.80 -15.41
CA ILE A 2 -8.50 -8.43 -15.60
C ILE A 2 -7.65 -8.32 -16.87
N THR A 3 -7.61 -9.36 -17.70
CA THR A 3 -6.85 -9.40 -18.94
C THR A 3 -7.29 -8.27 -19.88
N GLY A 4 -6.34 -7.48 -20.36
CA GLY A 4 -6.60 -6.36 -21.27
C GLY A 4 -7.21 -5.11 -20.65
N LYS A 5 -7.49 -5.10 -19.33
CA LYS A 5 -7.97 -3.92 -18.62
C LYS A 5 -6.83 -2.91 -18.39
N ASN A 6 -7.17 -1.63 -18.48
CA ASN A 6 -6.24 -0.56 -18.12
C ASN A 6 -6.11 -0.41 -16.59
N THR A 7 -5.12 0.36 -16.14
CA THR A 7 -4.82 0.53 -14.71
C THR A 7 -5.96 1.15 -13.90
N ILE A 8 -6.78 2.02 -14.52
CA ILE A 8 -7.95 2.64 -13.88
C ILE A 8 -9.03 1.58 -13.63
N GLU A 9 -9.29 0.73 -14.62
CA GLU A 9 -10.27 -0.36 -14.52
C GLU A 9 -9.84 -1.40 -13.50
N ILE A 10 -8.53 -1.72 -13.44
CA ILE A 10 -7.95 -2.64 -12.45
C ILE A 10 -8.12 -2.06 -11.04
N ASN A 11 -7.83 -0.77 -10.86
CA ASN A 11 -8.00 -0.13 -9.55
C ASN A 11 -9.49 -0.10 -9.14
N LYS A 12 -10.41 0.24 -10.05
CA LYS A 12 -11.85 0.16 -9.81
C LYS A 12 -12.35 -1.25 -9.50
N ALA A 13 -11.67 -2.28 -10.00
CA ALA A 13 -11.96 -3.68 -9.64
C ALA A 13 -11.48 -4.05 -8.22
N GLY A 14 -10.81 -3.13 -7.53
CA GLY A 14 -10.38 -3.29 -6.14
C GLY A 14 -8.95 -3.84 -6.00
N ILE A 15 -8.06 -3.56 -6.96
CA ILE A 15 -6.65 -3.95 -6.89
C ILE A 15 -5.80 -2.68 -6.83
N ALA A 16 -4.94 -2.59 -5.81
CA ALA A 16 -3.92 -1.55 -5.70
C ALA A 16 -2.54 -2.18 -5.64
N ARG A 17 -1.53 -1.47 -6.15
CA ARG A 17 -0.12 -1.89 -6.15
C ARG A 17 0.77 -0.75 -5.68
N THR A 18 1.72 -1.07 -4.81
CA THR A 18 2.91 -0.24 -4.57
C THR A 18 4.03 -0.68 -5.50
N PHE A 19 5.12 0.07 -5.53
CA PHE A 19 6.26 -0.23 -6.38
C PHE A 19 7.53 -0.33 -5.53
N GLN A 20 8.52 -1.09 -5.98
CA GLN A 20 9.83 -1.19 -5.34
C GLN A 20 10.43 0.22 -5.09
N ASN A 21 10.43 1.07 -6.11
CA ASN A 21 10.79 2.48 -5.97
C ASN A 21 9.59 3.30 -5.55
N ILE A 22 9.67 3.98 -4.42
CA ILE A 22 8.58 4.81 -3.87
C ILE A 22 8.13 5.87 -4.90
N ARG A 23 6.84 5.85 -5.22
CA ARG A 23 6.22 6.78 -6.17
C ARG A 23 5.25 7.71 -5.47
N LEU A 24 5.78 8.74 -4.82
CA LEU A 24 4.98 9.79 -4.18
C LEU A 24 4.98 11.08 -5.01
N PHE A 25 3.94 11.88 -4.84
CA PHE A 25 3.93 13.27 -5.28
C PHE A 25 4.76 14.10 -4.30
N LYS A 26 6.05 14.19 -4.56
CA LYS A 26 7.07 14.71 -3.62
C LYS A 26 6.80 16.13 -3.13
N GLN A 27 6.22 16.96 -4.00
CA GLN A 27 5.92 18.37 -3.69
C GLN A 27 4.58 18.56 -2.95
N LEU A 28 3.71 17.55 -2.96
CA LEU A 28 2.45 17.58 -2.24
C LEU A 28 2.67 17.22 -0.77
N SER A 29 1.76 17.69 0.08
CA SER A 29 1.73 17.27 1.48
C SER A 29 1.41 15.78 1.62
N VAL A 30 1.67 15.24 2.81
CA VAL A 30 1.30 13.87 3.19
C VAL A 30 -0.23 13.68 3.03
N LEU A 31 -1.01 14.65 3.50
CA LEU A 31 -2.46 14.64 3.38
C LEU A 31 -2.91 14.63 1.92
N ASP A 32 -2.36 15.51 1.09
CA ASP A 32 -2.74 15.60 -0.32
C ASP A 32 -2.36 14.34 -1.10
N ASN A 33 -1.24 13.69 -0.77
CA ASN A 33 -0.89 12.39 -1.35
C ASN A 33 -1.98 11.34 -1.11
N VAL A 34 -2.54 11.28 0.10
CA VAL A 34 -3.64 10.34 0.42
C VAL A 34 -4.93 10.75 -0.28
N LYS A 35 -5.25 12.05 -0.32
CA LYS A 35 -6.44 12.58 -1.02
C LYS A 35 -6.47 12.22 -2.50
N VAL A 36 -5.32 12.17 -3.18
CA VAL A 36 -5.26 11.70 -4.58
C VAL A 36 -5.84 10.29 -4.73
N GLY A 37 -5.60 9.40 -3.75
CA GLY A 37 -6.20 8.06 -3.76
C GLY A 37 -7.73 8.06 -3.58
N LEU A 38 -8.26 9.00 -2.81
CA LEU A 38 -9.71 9.13 -2.55
C LEU A 38 -10.51 9.64 -3.75
N HIS A 39 -9.87 10.32 -4.71
CA HIS A 39 -10.57 10.89 -5.88
C HIS A 39 -11.32 9.86 -6.74
N ASN A 40 -10.97 8.58 -6.67
CA ASN A 40 -11.70 7.54 -7.38
C ASN A 40 -13.16 7.38 -6.92
N LYS A 41 -13.48 7.81 -5.71
CA LYS A 41 -14.81 7.68 -5.08
C LYS A 41 -15.58 8.99 -5.01
N HIS A 42 -14.87 10.08 -4.89
CA HIS A 42 -15.48 11.40 -4.71
C HIS A 42 -15.55 12.12 -6.07
N HIS A 43 -16.76 12.39 -6.50
CA HIS A 43 -17.01 13.06 -7.78
C HIS A 43 -17.64 14.42 -7.56
N TYR A 44 -17.07 15.43 -8.16
CA TYR A 44 -17.70 16.73 -8.34
C TYR A 44 -17.46 17.22 -9.79
N SER A 45 -18.34 18.06 -10.30
CA SER A 45 -18.15 18.58 -11.64
C SER A 45 -16.96 19.55 -11.68
N THR A 46 -16.24 19.59 -12.80
CA THR A 46 -15.12 20.50 -13.02
C THR A 46 -15.51 21.95 -12.76
N LEU A 47 -16.73 22.36 -13.18
CA LEU A 47 -17.26 23.70 -12.94
C LEU A 47 -17.42 23.96 -11.44
N SER A 48 -17.93 22.98 -10.66
CA SER A 48 -18.07 23.08 -9.20
C SER A 48 -16.71 23.25 -8.52
N GLY A 49 -15.69 22.55 -9.01
CA GLY A 49 -14.32 22.68 -8.51
C GLY A 49 -13.69 24.04 -8.79
N VAL A 50 -13.80 24.52 -10.03
CA VAL A 50 -13.25 25.82 -10.46
C VAL A 50 -13.90 26.98 -9.70
N LEU A 51 -15.23 26.96 -9.55
CA LEU A 51 -15.98 28.00 -8.85
C LEU A 51 -16.05 27.83 -7.34
N ARG A 52 -15.45 26.74 -6.80
CA ARG A 52 -15.45 26.39 -5.37
C ARG A 52 -16.83 26.46 -4.72
N LEU A 53 -17.85 25.93 -5.43
CA LEU A 53 -19.23 25.92 -4.97
C LEU A 53 -19.40 25.14 -3.66
N PRO A 54 -20.46 25.32 -2.88
CA PRO A 54 -20.68 24.67 -1.59
C PRO A 54 -20.57 23.13 -1.66
N GLY A 55 -21.04 22.51 -2.73
CA GLY A 55 -20.91 21.06 -2.97
C GLY A 55 -19.45 20.59 -3.05
N TYR A 56 -18.60 21.34 -3.73
CA TYR A 56 -17.16 21.10 -3.77
C TYR A 56 -16.52 21.15 -2.37
N ARG A 57 -16.81 22.22 -1.60
CA ARG A 57 -16.26 22.40 -0.25
C ARG A 57 -16.66 21.27 0.71
N LYS A 58 -17.89 20.75 0.56
CA LYS A 58 -18.35 19.62 1.37
C LYS A 58 -17.56 18.36 1.06
N VAL A 59 -17.39 18.03 -0.23
CA VAL A 59 -16.62 16.86 -0.67
C VAL A 59 -15.15 16.97 -0.24
N GLU A 60 -14.52 18.13 -0.40
CA GLU A 60 -13.14 18.36 0.04
C GLU A 60 -12.98 18.13 1.54
N LYS A 61 -13.93 18.63 2.36
CA LYS A 61 -13.91 18.41 3.81
C LYS A 61 -14.05 16.90 4.17
N GLU A 62 -14.96 16.20 3.50
CA GLU A 62 -15.13 14.75 3.68
C GLU A 62 -13.85 13.99 3.31
N MET A 63 -13.18 14.38 2.21
CA MET A 63 -11.89 13.80 1.81
C MET A 63 -10.78 14.11 2.83
N ASP A 64 -10.73 15.34 3.37
CA ASP A 64 -9.77 15.71 4.41
C ASP A 64 -9.95 14.84 5.66
N GLU A 65 -11.20 14.67 6.12
CA GLU A 65 -11.52 13.84 7.28
C GLU A 65 -11.14 12.37 7.06
N GLN A 66 -11.50 11.79 5.91
CA GLN A 66 -11.15 10.42 5.56
C GLN A 66 -9.63 10.20 5.43
N ALA A 67 -8.93 11.14 4.79
CA ALA A 67 -7.49 11.08 4.65
C ALA A 67 -6.80 11.17 6.02
N MET A 68 -7.26 12.06 6.91
CA MET A 68 -6.72 12.17 8.27
C MET A 68 -6.95 10.93 9.11
N GLU A 69 -8.13 10.28 9.00
CA GLU A 69 -8.38 9.00 9.68
C GLU A 69 -7.44 7.90 9.15
N LEU A 70 -7.21 7.85 7.84
CA LEU A 70 -6.27 6.90 7.26
C LEU A 70 -4.84 7.19 7.71
N LEU A 71 -4.41 8.45 7.74
CA LEU A 71 -3.09 8.86 8.23
C LEU A 71 -2.86 8.50 9.71
N LYS A 72 -3.90 8.50 10.55
CA LYS A 72 -3.80 7.98 11.94
C LYS A 72 -3.43 6.50 11.96
N VAL A 73 -4.05 5.70 11.08
CA VAL A 73 -3.75 4.25 10.96
C VAL A 73 -2.28 4.00 10.63
N PHE A 74 -1.69 4.86 9.81
CA PHE A 74 -0.29 4.74 9.36
C PHE A 74 0.71 5.52 10.23
N ASN A 75 0.28 6.09 11.37
CA ASN A 75 1.11 6.93 12.25
C ASN A 75 1.76 8.11 11.51
N LEU A 76 1.01 8.75 10.60
CA LEU A 76 1.46 9.89 9.79
C LEU A 76 0.65 11.16 10.05
N LYS A 77 -0.28 11.15 11.03
CA LYS A 77 -1.15 12.29 11.32
C LYS A 77 -0.37 13.56 11.66
N ASP A 78 0.66 13.45 12.49
CA ASP A 78 1.42 14.59 12.98
C ASP A 78 2.26 15.29 11.91
N VAL A 79 2.50 14.60 10.79
CA VAL A 79 3.22 15.10 9.62
C VAL A 79 2.29 15.35 8.42
N ALA A 80 0.97 15.38 8.62
CA ALA A 80 -0.03 15.50 7.55
C ALA A 80 0.21 16.67 6.59
N HIS A 81 0.71 17.78 7.09
CA HIS A 81 0.95 19.01 6.32
C HIS A 81 2.40 19.18 5.85
N VAL A 82 3.27 18.21 6.15
CA VAL A 82 4.66 18.21 5.69
C VAL A 82 4.70 17.73 4.24
N ALA A 83 5.60 18.31 3.43
CA ALA A 83 5.83 17.83 2.06
C ALA A 83 6.38 16.39 2.09
N ALA A 84 5.88 15.52 1.22
CA ALA A 84 6.27 14.11 1.20
C ALA A 84 7.78 13.90 0.97
N SER A 85 8.45 14.83 0.26
CA SER A 85 9.91 14.82 0.08
C SER A 85 10.72 14.95 1.38
N ASN A 86 10.12 15.54 2.42
CA ASN A 86 10.80 15.84 3.68
C ASN A 86 10.65 14.71 4.72
N LEU A 87 9.92 13.66 4.37
CA LEU A 87 9.74 12.51 5.25
C LEU A 87 10.98 11.60 5.23
N PRO A 88 11.36 10.97 6.34
CA PRO A 88 12.25 9.82 6.37
C PRO A 88 11.74 8.69 5.47
N TYR A 89 12.65 7.84 4.97
CA TYR A 89 12.33 6.80 4.00
C TYR A 89 11.21 5.85 4.48
N GLY A 90 11.27 5.36 5.71
CA GLY A 90 10.22 4.51 6.28
C GLY A 90 8.85 5.18 6.32
N GLN A 91 8.77 6.49 6.61
CA GLN A 91 7.51 7.24 6.56
C GLN A 91 7.02 7.45 5.12
N GLN A 92 7.93 7.64 4.15
CA GLN A 92 7.56 7.70 2.73
C GLN A 92 6.93 6.39 2.27
N ARG A 93 7.48 5.24 2.68
CA ARG A 93 6.91 3.92 2.36
C ARG A 93 5.53 3.74 2.98
N ARG A 94 5.35 4.11 4.26
CA ARG A 94 4.04 4.11 4.92
C ARG A 94 3.03 4.99 4.19
N LEU A 95 3.44 6.17 3.73
CA LEU A 95 2.59 7.08 2.96
C LEU A 95 2.20 6.48 1.60
N GLU A 96 3.10 5.79 0.91
CA GLU A 96 2.79 5.12 -0.35
C GLU A 96 1.71 4.05 -0.15
N ILE A 97 1.84 3.24 0.91
CA ILE A 97 0.83 2.23 1.26
C ILE A 97 -0.48 2.91 1.67
N ALA A 98 -0.45 3.98 2.49
CA ALA A 98 -1.64 4.74 2.87
C ALA A 98 -2.38 5.29 1.66
N ARG A 99 -1.67 5.83 0.66
CA ARG A 99 -2.27 6.29 -0.59
C ARG A 99 -2.90 5.15 -1.39
N ALA A 100 -2.26 3.98 -1.45
CA ALA A 100 -2.84 2.81 -2.09
C ALA A 100 -4.12 2.36 -1.36
N MET A 101 -4.10 2.39 -0.02
CA MET A 101 -5.26 2.06 0.82
C MET A 101 -6.43 3.04 0.68
N ALA A 102 -6.16 4.30 0.35
CA ALA A 102 -7.20 5.31 0.09
C ALA A 102 -8.13 4.93 -1.08
N THR A 103 -7.68 4.05 -1.99
CA THR A 103 -8.54 3.50 -3.04
C THR A 103 -9.46 2.37 -2.56
N GLU A 104 -9.38 1.97 -1.28
CA GLU A 104 -10.09 0.86 -0.62
C GLU A 104 -10.01 -0.44 -1.44
N PRO A 105 -8.80 -0.95 -1.65
CA PRO A 105 -8.61 -2.15 -2.45
C PRO A 105 -9.07 -3.40 -1.68
N LYS A 106 -9.52 -4.42 -2.43
CA LYS A 106 -9.74 -5.79 -1.92
C LYS A 106 -8.45 -6.60 -1.92
N LEU A 107 -7.55 -6.28 -2.86
CA LEU A 107 -6.23 -6.89 -3.02
C LEU A 107 -5.17 -5.80 -3.10
N LEU A 108 -4.22 -5.84 -2.17
CA LEU A 108 -3.05 -4.97 -2.16
C LEU A 108 -1.82 -5.77 -2.59
N LEU A 109 -1.14 -5.31 -3.64
CA LEU A 109 0.12 -5.87 -4.12
C LEU A 109 1.27 -5.04 -3.57
N LEU A 110 2.13 -5.65 -2.77
CA LEU A 110 3.33 -5.03 -2.19
C LEU A 110 4.58 -5.61 -2.86
N ASP A 111 5.36 -4.74 -3.48
CA ASP A 111 6.56 -5.11 -4.23
C ASP A 111 7.79 -4.64 -3.45
N GLU A 112 8.50 -5.59 -2.81
CA GLU A 112 9.65 -5.38 -1.93
C GLU A 112 9.47 -4.18 -0.96
N PRO A 113 8.42 -4.19 -0.11
CA PRO A 113 8.10 -3.03 0.70
C PRO A 113 9.14 -2.72 1.78
N ALA A 114 9.97 -3.68 2.18
CA ALA A 114 11.03 -3.51 3.16
C ALA A 114 12.39 -3.10 2.56
N ALA A 115 12.50 -3.01 1.22
CA ALA A 115 13.76 -2.66 0.59
C ALA A 115 14.34 -1.34 1.12
N GLY A 116 15.60 -1.37 1.59
CA GLY A 116 16.30 -0.21 2.13
C GLY A 116 15.92 0.20 3.56
N MET A 117 15.09 -0.56 4.26
CA MET A 117 14.74 -0.36 5.66
C MET A 117 15.74 -1.02 6.61
N ASN A 118 15.91 -0.41 7.78
CA ASN A 118 16.63 -1.08 8.87
C ASN A 118 15.73 -2.11 9.60
N PRO A 119 16.28 -3.01 10.43
CA PRO A 119 15.49 -4.06 11.09
C PRO A 119 14.33 -3.57 11.96
N ASN A 120 14.45 -2.40 12.58
CA ASN A 120 13.37 -1.81 13.39
C ASN A 120 12.24 -1.31 12.49
N GLU A 121 12.58 -0.61 11.42
CA GLU A 121 11.60 -0.13 10.42
C GLU A 121 10.88 -1.31 9.75
N THR A 122 11.60 -2.39 9.44
CA THR A 122 11.01 -3.62 8.91
C THR A 122 10.01 -4.23 9.90
N GLY A 123 10.36 -4.30 11.20
CA GLY A 123 9.45 -4.76 12.24
C GLY A 123 8.16 -3.92 12.31
N GLU A 124 8.29 -2.60 12.34
CA GLU A 124 7.14 -1.69 12.33
C GLU A 124 6.28 -1.82 11.07
N LEU A 125 6.92 -2.05 9.91
CA LEU A 125 6.23 -2.32 8.65
C LEU A 125 5.42 -3.62 8.71
N MET A 126 6.00 -4.69 9.27
CA MET A 126 5.33 -5.99 9.44
C MET A 126 4.08 -5.85 10.30
N ASP A 127 4.18 -5.18 11.45
CA ASP A 127 3.06 -4.95 12.35
C ASP A 127 1.96 -4.10 11.68
N MET A 128 2.36 -3.09 10.90
CA MET A 128 1.43 -2.28 10.13
C MET A 128 0.72 -3.11 9.05
N ILE A 129 1.42 -3.97 8.32
CA ILE A 129 0.82 -4.83 7.28
C ILE A 129 -0.20 -5.79 7.91
N ARG A 130 0.13 -6.43 9.04
CA ARG A 130 -0.81 -7.30 9.78
C ARG A 130 -2.05 -6.51 10.21
N PHE A 131 -1.86 -5.36 10.85
CA PHE A 131 -2.94 -4.50 11.33
C PHE A 131 -3.86 -4.06 10.20
N VAL A 132 -3.29 -3.61 9.06
CA VAL A 132 -4.07 -3.17 7.88
C VAL A 132 -4.87 -4.34 7.30
N ARG A 133 -4.25 -5.52 7.16
CA ARG A 133 -4.93 -6.73 6.66
C ARG A 133 -6.15 -7.08 7.51
N GLU A 134 -5.99 -7.08 8.83
CA GLU A 134 -7.05 -7.42 9.78
C GLU A 134 -8.14 -6.35 9.81
N LYS A 135 -7.75 -5.08 9.96
CA LYS A 135 -8.68 -3.96 10.09
C LYS A 135 -9.56 -3.76 8.85
N PHE A 136 -9.00 -3.96 7.67
CA PHE A 136 -9.71 -3.73 6.39
C PHE A 136 -10.17 -5.02 5.72
N HIS A 137 -9.98 -6.19 6.35
CA HIS A 137 -10.39 -7.52 5.85
C HIS A 137 -9.95 -7.76 4.40
N MET A 138 -8.72 -7.43 4.07
CA MET A 138 -8.21 -7.47 2.71
C MET A 138 -7.23 -8.61 2.47
N THR A 139 -7.03 -8.94 1.20
CA THR A 139 -5.95 -9.84 0.77
C THR A 139 -4.70 -9.03 0.43
N ILE A 140 -3.55 -9.52 0.86
CA ILE A 140 -2.25 -8.92 0.50
C ILE A 140 -1.43 -9.95 -0.25
N LEU A 141 -0.91 -9.59 -1.41
CA LEU A 141 0.10 -10.35 -2.13
C LEU A 141 1.42 -9.59 -2.03
N LEU A 142 2.41 -10.27 -1.47
CA LEU A 142 3.73 -9.72 -1.16
C LEU A 142 4.79 -10.37 -2.04
N ILE A 143 5.64 -9.57 -2.66
CA ILE A 143 6.89 -10.03 -3.28
C ILE A 143 8.01 -9.58 -2.37
N GLU A 144 8.78 -10.51 -1.86
CA GLU A 144 9.89 -10.26 -0.93
C GLU A 144 10.94 -11.36 -1.00
N HIS A 145 12.15 -11.00 -0.59
CA HIS A 145 13.27 -11.93 -0.43
C HIS A 145 13.82 -11.93 1.01
N ASP A 146 13.29 -11.10 1.91
CA ASP A 146 13.60 -11.13 3.35
C ASP A 146 12.78 -12.24 4.02
N MET A 147 13.46 -13.35 4.34
CA MET A 147 12.83 -14.53 4.94
C MET A 147 12.24 -14.25 6.33
N LYS A 148 12.77 -13.28 7.10
CA LYS A 148 12.20 -12.90 8.39
C LYS A 148 10.86 -12.23 8.23
N LEU A 149 10.76 -11.32 7.26
CA LEU A 149 9.51 -10.65 6.94
C LEU A 149 8.49 -11.66 6.43
N VAL A 150 8.87 -12.46 5.44
CA VAL A 150 7.99 -13.46 4.81
C VAL A 150 7.47 -14.47 5.84
N SER A 151 8.35 -15.08 6.65
CA SER A 151 7.96 -16.03 7.69
C SER A 151 7.08 -15.41 8.77
N GLY A 152 7.25 -14.12 9.01
CA GLY A 152 6.52 -13.40 10.05
C GLY A 152 5.09 -13.02 9.68
N ILE A 153 4.77 -12.78 8.40
CA ILE A 153 3.46 -12.24 8.00
C ILE A 153 2.71 -13.03 6.95
N CYS A 154 3.37 -13.91 6.20
CA CYS A 154 2.74 -14.69 5.14
C CYS A 154 2.16 -16.00 5.67
N GLU A 155 0.93 -16.34 5.27
CA GLU A 155 0.28 -17.62 5.58
C GLU A 155 0.63 -18.70 4.54
N LYS A 156 0.83 -18.26 3.29
CA LYS A 156 1.18 -19.11 2.15
C LYS A 156 2.33 -18.49 1.39
N LEU A 157 3.18 -19.33 0.84
CA LEU A 157 4.31 -18.94 -0.01
C LEU A 157 4.24 -19.66 -1.35
N THR A 158 4.70 -18.96 -2.38
CA THR A 158 5.05 -19.53 -3.68
C THR A 158 6.50 -19.12 -3.96
N VAL A 159 7.41 -20.07 -4.00
CA VAL A 159 8.84 -19.84 -4.26
C VAL A 159 9.09 -19.88 -5.75
N LEU A 160 9.66 -18.79 -6.28
CA LEU A 160 10.02 -18.66 -7.69
C LEU A 160 11.53 -18.70 -7.85
N ASN A 161 12.02 -19.46 -8.83
CA ASN A 161 13.42 -19.47 -9.24
C ASN A 161 13.50 -19.45 -10.77
N PHE A 162 14.21 -18.48 -11.34
CA PHE A 162 14.33 -18.26 -12.79
C PHE A 162 12.99 -18.26 -13.54
N GLY A 163 11.92 -17.79 -12.90
CA GLY A 163 10.58 -17.72 -13.50
C GLY A 163 9.74 -18.99 -13.39
N GLU A 164 10.27 -20.06 -12.78
CA GLU A 164 9.57 -21.30 -12.51
C GLU A 164 9.16 -21.40 -11.04
N VAL A 165 8.01 -22.01 -10.78
CA VAL A 165 7.56 -22.29 -9.40
C VAL A 165 8.30 -23.54 -8.90
N LEU A 166 9.11 -23.38 -7.85
CA LEU A 166 9.81 -24.50 -7.20
C LEU A 166 8.88 -25.26 -6.24
N CYS A 167 8.21 -24.53 -5.39
CA CYS A 167 7.25 -25.07 -4.43
C CYS A 167 6.24 -24.01 -4.01
N GLU A 168 5.10 -24.46 -3.55
CA GLU A 168 4.09 -23.61 -2.97
C GLU A 168 3.32 -24.33 -1.85
N GLY A 169 2.86 -23.57 -0.85
CA GLY A 169 2.12 -24.15 0.26
C GLY A 169 2.03 -23.24 1.46
N LYS A 170 1.74 -23.82 2.61
CA LYS A 170 1.81 -23.08 3.88
C LYS A 170 3.23 -22.64 4.16
N THR A 171 3.39 -21.48 4.78
CA THR A 171 4.70 -20.92 5.09
C THR A 171 5.59 -21.89 5.86
N SER A 172 5.03 -22.58 6.88
CA SER A 172 5.78 -23.59 7.66
C SER A 172 6.34 -24.74 6.81
N ASP A 173 5.60 -25.17 5.81
CA ASP A 173 5.94 -26.33 5.00
C ASP A 173 6.99 -25.94 3.95
N VAL A 174 6.78 -24.81 3.29
CA VAL A 174 7.67 -24.28 2.25
C VAL A 174 9.05 -23.91 2.84
N LEU A 175 9.10 -23.33 4.04
CA LEU A 175 10.37 -22.98 4.69
C LEU A 175 11.23 -24.19 5.07
N ASN A 176 10.64 -25.38 5.17
CA ASN A 176 11.33 -26.64 5.42
C ASN A 176 11.51 -27.49 4.14
N ASP A 177 11.07 -27.03 3.00
CA ASP A 177 11.21 -27.73 1.73
C ASP A 177 12.68 -27.68 1.27
N PRO A 178 13.33 -28.86 0.99
CA PRO A 178 14.73 -28.90 0.58
C PRO A 178 15.03 -28.08 -0.68
N GLN A 179 14.07 -27.97 -1.61
CA GLN A 179 14.25 -27.18 -2.83
C GLN A 179 14.24 -25.68 -2.53
N ALA A 180 13.33 -25.23 -1.64
CA ALA A 180 13.31 -23.84 -1.19
C ALA A 180 14.61 -23.48 -0.42
N VAL A 181 15.03 -24.33 0.52
CA VAL A 181 16.27 -24.12 1.32
C VAL A 181 17.53 -24.06 0.45
N THR A 182 17.56 -24.82 -0.65
CA THR A 182 18.73 -24.81 -1.55
C THR A 182 18.73 -23.59 -2.48
N ALA A 183 17.58 -22.99 -2.76
CA ALA A 183 17.44 -21.84 -3.65
C ALA A 183 17.70 -20.50 -2.96
N TYR A 184 17.65 -20.46 -1.64
CA TYR A 184 17.86 -19.29 -0.77
C TYR A 184 18.99 -19.49 0.22
#